data_e5f6f2d0680670ca95c5a32dbe188cf7
#
_entry.id   e5f6f2d0680670ca95c5a32dbe188cf7
#
_cell.length_a   1.000
_cell.length_b   1.000
_cell.length_c   1.000
_cell.angle_alpha   90.00
_cell.angle_beta   90.00
_cell.angle_gamma   90.00
#
_symmetry.space_group_name_H-M   'P 1'
#
loop_
_entity.id
_entity.type
_entity.pdbx_description
1 polymer ?
#
loop_
_entity_poly.entity_id
_entity_poly.type
_entity_poly.pdbx_seq_one_letter_code
_entity_poly.pdbx_strand_id
1 'polypeptide(L)'
;MTHTLPQGFQMRSPTMDDLQAVHHVIDASDLAYHGSSDITLDELRTDWLSPNFNLQQDAWLIVGPAQQVVGFASMGQREHARIYSEVLVLPEYSHLGLQDCLLDRVEQWAQGQIPQARPDARVALSCFVAQNDEQGQQSLQRGGFKEIRRSWNMEIEMNEAPAEPGWPAGITVRTFRPGDERVIFDTDDEAFRDHWGHMPGNFEVWKHWTVERENFDPTLWFLAYEGDRIAGISLCVYRDDLGWVDTLAVLRPWRRLGLGRALMLHSFGEFYRRGTRTVGLGVDAQNLTGATRLYERVGMHVARVYINYEKELRAGIELSTQAIMA
;
A
#
# COMPACT_ATOMS: atom_id res chain seq x y z
N MET A 1 -18.07 -2.68 -23.08
CA MET A 1 -18.47 -4.04 -23.59
C MET A 1 -18.15 -5.02 -22.49
N THR A 2 -19.04 -5.94 -22.17
CA THR A 2 -18.76 -6.94 -21.13
C THR A 2 -17.97 -8.07 -21.75
N HIS A 3 -16.78 -8.34 -21.23
CA HIS A 3 -15.93 -9.44 -21.70
C HIS A 3 -16.46 -10.78 -21.16
N THR A 4 -16.29 -11.83 -21.94
CA THR A 4 -16.75 -13.18 -21.57
C THR A 4 -15.54 -14.06 -21.28
N LEU A 5 -15.58 -14.78 -20.18
CA LEU A 5 -14.53 -15.75 -19.85
C LEU A 5 -14.39 -16.81 -20.96
N PRO A 6 -13.17 -17.21 -21.30
CA PRO A 6 -12.93 -18.33 -22.21
C PRO A 6 -13.57 -19.62 -21.69
N GLN A 7 -13.83 -20.56 -22.59
CA GLN A 7 -14.41 -21.86 -22.25
C GLN A 7 -13.57 -22.60 -21.19
N GLY A 8 -14.21 -23.09 -20.16
CA GLY A 8 -13.58 -23.82 -19.06
C GLY A 8 -13.11 -22.95 -17.89
N PHE A 9 -13.12 -21.61 -18.03
CA PHE A 9 -12.83 -20.70 -16.94
C PHE A 9 -14.12 -20.28 -16.23
N GLN A 10 -14.04 -20.09 -14.92
CA GLN A 10 -15.16 -19.66 -14.09
C GLN A 10 -14.73 -18.55 -13.13
N MET A 11 -15.63 -17.62 -12.86
CA MET A 11 -15.42 -16.57 -11.84
C MET A 11 -16.28 -16.87 -10.62
N ARG A 12 -15.69 -16.78 -9.43
CA ARG A 12 -16.37 -16.91 -8.15
C ARG A 12 -15.74 -16.03 -7.08
N SER A 13 -16.44 -15.81 -5.99
CA SER A 13 -15.84 -15.22 -4.79
C SER A 13 -14.88 -16.19 -4.11
N PRO A 14 -13.79 -15.69 -3.46
CA PRO A 14 -12.89 -16.51 -2.65
C PRO A 14 -13.51 -16.92 -1.33
N THR A 15 -12.91 -17.92 -0.72
CA THR A 15 -13.09 -18.32 0.68
C THR A 15 -11.74 -18.29 1.38
N MET A 16 -11.69 -18.40 2.71
CA MET A 16 -10.42 -18.46 3.43
C MET A 16 -9.54 -19.66 3.02
N ASP A 17 -10.13 -20.71 2.45
CA ASP A 17 -9.40 -21.88 1.93
C ASP A 17 -8.61 -21.54 0.65
N ASP A 18 -8.97 -20.45 -0.04
CA ASP A 18 -8.28 -19.99 -1.26
C ASP A 18 -7.04 -19.12 -0.96
N LEU A 19 -6.77 -18.78 0.30
CA LEU A 19 -5.73 -17.86 0.71
C LEU A 19 -4.36 -18.21 0.10
N GLN A 20 -3.96 -19.48 0.21
CA GLN A 20 -2.68 -19.94 -0.34
C GLN A 20 -2.63 -19.85 -1.88
N ALA A 21 -3.75 -20.15 -2.56
CA ALA A 21 -3.83 -20.09 -4.01
C ALA A 21 -3.78 -18.64 -4.53
N VAL A 22 -4.41 -17.70 -3.81
CA VAL A 22 -4.35 -16.28 -4.14
C VAL A 22 -2.95 -15.71 -3.87
N HIS A 23 -2.35 -16.07 -2.73
CA HIS A 23 -0.96 -15.69 -2.45
C HIS A 23 -0.03 -16.14 -3.58
N HIS A 24 -0.21 -17.37 -4.11
CA HIS A 24 0.58 -17.83 -5.26
C HIS A 24 0.35 -16.97 -6.52
N VAL A 25 -0.87 -16.50 -6.79
CA VAL A 25 -1.12 -15.60 -7.95
C VAL A 25 -0.38 -14.28 -7.78
N ILE A 26 -0.40 -13.69 -6.57
CA ILE A 26 0.31 -12.43 -6.27
C ILE A 26 1.82 -12.65 -6.40
N ASP A 27 2.35 -13.67 -5.72
CA ASP A 27 3.76 -14.02 -5.72
C ASP A 27 4.30 -14.28 -7.14
N ALA A 28 3.58 -15.06 -7.96
CA ALA A 28 3.96 -15.32 -9.35
C ALA A 28 3.96 -14.04 -10.22
N SER A 29 3.02 -13.12 -9.98
CA SER A 29 2.99 -11.84 -10.67
C SER A 29 4.17 -10.96 -10.25
N ASP A 30 4.45 -10.87 -8.95
CA ASP A 30 5.59 -10.11 -8.42
C ASP A 30 6.92 -10.65 -8.94
N LEU A 31 7.11 -11.97 -8.91
CA LEU A 31 8.31 -12.61 -9.45
C LEU A 31 8.51 -12.31 -10.93
N ALA A 32 7.42 -12.33 -11.72
CA ALA A 32 7.50 -12.09 -13.17
C ALA A 32 7.86 -10.63 -13.50
N TYR A 33 7.32 -9.67 -12.75
CA TYR A 33 7.49 -8.25 -13.06
C TYR A 33 8.59 -7.56 -12.26
N HIS A 34 8.97 -8.10 -11.09
CA HIS A 34 9.92 -7.48 -10.17
C HIS A 34 11.10 -8.38 -9.79
N GLY A 35 11.01 -9.70 -10.07
CA GLY A 35 12.05 -10.66 -9.71
C GLY A 35 12.04 -11.12 -8.24
N SER A 36 11.16 -10.56 -7.42
CA SER A 36 10.95 -10.95 -6.02
C SER A 36 9.54 -10.60 -5.59
N SER A 37 8.96 -11.35 -4.64
CA SER A 37 7.69 -11.01 -3.98
C SER A 37 7.93 -10.14 -2.77
N ASP A 38 6.94 -9.33 -2.37
CA ASP A 38 6.98 -8.49 -1.17
C ASP A 38 5.71 -8.58 -0.32
N ILE A 39 4.78 -9.47 -0.67
CA ILE A 39 3.60 -9.77 0.14
C ILE A 39 3.76 -11.09 0.88
N THR A 40 3.45 -11.08 2.17
CA THR A 40 3.42 -12.30 2.98
C THR A 40 2.01 -12.90 3.04
N LEU A 41 1.93 -14.21 3.34
CA LEU A 41 0.63 -14.87 3.54
C LEU A 41 -0.15 -14.24 4.70
N ASP A 42 0.54 -13.77 5.73
CA ASP A 42 -0.06 -13.14 6.90
C ASP A 42 -0.60 -11.75 6.60
N GLU A 43 0.09 -10.99 5.74
CA GLU A 43 -0.45 -9.72 5.23
C GLU A 43 -1.72 -9.95 4.43
N LEU A 44 -1.74 -10.88 3.47
CA LEU A 44 -2.95 -11.22 2.71
C LEU A 44 -4.10 -11.69 3.64
N ARG A 45 -3.78 -12.45 4.68
CA ARG A 45 -4.78 -12.86 5.68
C ARG A 45 -5.33 -11.67 6.45
N THR A 46 -4.47 -10.74 6.86
CA THR A 46 -4.85 -9.50 7.54
C THR A 46 -5.77 -8.65 6.67
N ASP A 47 -5.47 -8.55 5.37
CA ASP A 47 -6.31 -7.87 4.38
C ASP A 47 -7.72 -8.48 4.33
N TRP A 48 -7.80 -9.78 4.22
CA TRP A 48 -9.07 -10.51 4.10
C TRP A 48 -9.92 -10.48 5.38
N LEU A 49 -9.29 -10.28 6.53
CA LEU A 49 -9.96 -10.16 7.84
C LEU A 49 -10.23 -8.69 8.23
N SER A 50 -9.91 -7.73 7.37
CA SER A 50 -10.14 -6.31 7.64
C SER A 50 -11.62 -6.02 7.95
N PRO A 51 -11.92 -5.20 8.98
CA PRO A 51 -13.30 -4.91 9.40
C PRO A 51 -14.19 -4.32 8.28
N ASN A 52 -13.58 -3.67 7.29
CA ASN A 52 -14.28 -3.01 6.18
C ASN A 52 -14.23 -3.82 4.88
N PHE A 53 -13.86 -5.08 4.92
CA PHE A 53 -13.72 -5.95 3.77
C PHE A 53 -14.61 -7.19 3.91
N ASN A 54 -15.43 -7.45 2.89
CA ASN A 54 -16.25 -8.65 2.81
C ASN A 54 -15.77 -9.53 1.66
N LEU A 55 -15.02 -10.58 2.01
CA LEU A 55 -14.39 -11.49 1.06
C LEU A 55 -15.36 -12.03 -0.03
N GLN A 56 -16.64 -12.22 0.32
CA GLN A 56 -17.65 -12.73 -0.62
C GLN A 56 -18.20 -11.66 -1.59
N GLN A 57 -18.05 -10.40 -1.25
CA GLN A 57 -18.63 -9.29 -2.03
C GLN A 57 -17.55 -8.44 -2.71
N ASP A 58 -16.37 -8.34 -2.10
CA ASP A 58 -15.33 -7.38 -2.45
C ASP A 58 -14.11 -8.06 -3.12
N ALA A 59 -14.19 -9.38 -3.41
CA ALA A 59 -13.13 -10.08 -4.11
C ALA A 59 -13.66 -11.17 -5.06
N TRP A 60 -12.87 -11.48 -6.10
CA TRP A 60 -13.19 -12.49 -7.12
C TRP A 60 -11.94 -13.24 -7.53
N LEU A 61 -12.17 -14.53 -7.83
CA LEU A 61 -11.19 -15.43 -8.43
C LEU A 61 -11.62 -15.80 -9.84
N ILE A 62 -10.65 -16.01 -10.72
CA ILE A 62 -10.84 -16.80 -11.92
C ILE A 62 -10.18 -18.17 -11.68
N VAL A 63 -10.99 -19.22 -11.86
CA VAL A 63 -10.56 -20.61 -11.75
C VAL A 63 -10.46 -21.18 -13.14
N GLY A 64 -9.32 -21.78 -13.46
CA GLY A 64 -9.05 -22.40 -14.74
C GLY A 64 -9.61 -23.82 -14.90
N PRO A 65 -9.48 -24.44 -16.09
CA PRO A 65 -10.05 -25.77 -16.38
C PRO A 65 -9.54 -26.88 -15.47
N ALA A 66 -8.31 -26.77 -14.95
CA ALA A 66 -7.73 -27.73 -14.01
C ALA A 66 -8.03 -27.41 -12.52
N GLN A 67 -9.03 -26.56 -12.27
CA GLN A 67 -9.44 -26.09 -10.92
C GLN A 67 -8.36 -25.27 -10.18
N GLN A 68 -7.34 -24.77 -10.86
CA GLN A 68 -6.36 -23.85 -10.30
C GLN A 68 -6.89 -22.41 -10.33
N VAL A 69 -6.53 -21.62 -9.32
CA VAL A 69 -6.75 -20.16 -9.32
C VAL A 69 -5.73 -19.53 -10.25
N VAL A 70 -6.20 -18.77 -11.24
CA VAL A 70 -5.35 -18.14 -12.28
C VAL A 70 -5.51 -16.62 -12.34
N GLY A 71 -6.46 -16.06 -11.62
CA GLY A 71 -6.68 -14.62 -11.51
C GLY A 71 -7.36 -14.26 -10.22
N PHE A 72 -7.08 -13.07 -9.75
CA PHE A 72 -7.61 -12.50 -8.51
C PHE A 72 -7.91 -11.02 -8.71
N ALA A 73 -9.00 -10.56 -8.11
CA ALA A 73 -9.26 -9.14 -7.93
C ALA A 73 -9.85 -8.88 -6.55
N SER A 74 -9.45 -7.76 -5.96
CA SER A 74 -9.99 -7.26 -4.68
C SER A 74 -10.32 -5.78 -4.77
N MET A 75 -11.22 -5.33 -3.89
CA MET A 75 -11.73 -3.96 -3.84
C MET A 75 -11.53 -3.37 -2.46
N GLY A 76 -11.13 -2.10 -2.44
CA GLY A 76 -11.16 -1.25 -1.26
C GLY A 76 -11.83 0.08 -1.58
N GLN A 77 -12.30 0.78 -0.56
CA GLN A 77 -12.93 2.08 -0.77
C GLN A 77 -12.81 2.98 0.46
N ARG A 78 -12.84 4.28 0.24
CA ARG A 78 -12.99 5.31 1.27
C ARG A 78 -14.17 6.22 0.90
N GLU A 79 -15.13 6.36 1.83
CA GLU A 79 -16.34 7.18 1.65
C GLU A 79 -17.15 6.84 0.38
N HIS A 80 -17.05 5.61 -0.14
CA HIS A 80 -17.62 5.17 -1.43
C HIS A 80 -17.26 6.06 -2.63
N ALA A 81 -16.34 6.97 -2.45
CA ALA A 81 -15.94 7.99 -3.43
C ALA A 81 -14.56 7.68 -4.03
N ARG A 82 -13.61 7.27 -3.21
CA ARG A 82 -12.29 6.83 -3.65
C ARG A 82 -12.22 5.31 -3.56
N ILE A 83 -12.28 4.67 -4.73
CA ILE A 83 -12.32 3.23 -4.87
C ILE A 83 -10.98 2.79 -5.47
N TYR A 84 -10.42 1.73 -4.95
CA TYR A 84 -9.18 1.14 -5.45
C TYR A 84 -9.35 -0.37 -5.58
N SER A 85 -8.67 -0.93 -6.56
CA SER A 85 -8.66 -2.36 -6.77
C SER A 85 -7.27 -2.86 -7.12
N GLU A 86 -7.02 -4.09 -6.74
CA GLU A 86 -5.97 -4.93 -7.27
C GLU A 86 -6.56 -5.89 -8.27
N VAL A 87 -5.92 -6.09 -9.43
CA VAL A 87 -6.36 -7.01 -10.47
C VAL A 87 -5.13 -7.72 -11.01
N LEU A 88 -5.05 -9.02 -10.76
CA LEU A 88 -3.90 -9.86 -11.10
C LEU A 88 -4.34 -11.10 -11.88
N VAL A 89 -3.52 -11.49 -12.82
CA VAL A 89 -3.66 -12.75 -13.58
C VAL A 89 -2.28 -13.39 -13.67
N LEU A 90 -2.20 -14.70 -13.47
CA LEU A 90 -0.95 -15.43 -13.65
C LEU A 90 -0.33 -15.11 -15.00
N PRO A 91 0.97 -14.81 -15.10
CA PRO A 91 1.62 -14.35 -16.34
C PRO A 91 1.37 -15.24 -17.55
N GLU A 92 1.35 -16.56 -17.37
CA GLU A 92 1.09 -17.53 -18.44
C GLU A 92 -0.35 -17.48 -19.01
N TYR A 93 -1.30 -16.88 -18.27
CA TYR A 93 -2.70 -16.70 -18.69
C TYR A 93 -3.02 -15.28 -19.16
N SER A 94 -2.07 -14.35 -19.10
CA SER A 94 -2.27 -12.92 -19.39
C SER A 94 -2.80 -12.67 -20.82
N HIS A 95 -2.43 -13.52 -21.78
CA HIS A 95 -2.85 -13.43 -23.18
C HIS A 95 -4.31 -13.84 -23.45
N LEU A 96 -5.04 -14.37 -22.45
CA LEU A 96 -6.39 -14.90 -22.59
C LEU A 96 -7.51 -13.86 -22.35
N GLY A 97 -7.17 -12.59 -22.08
CA GLY A 97 -8.16 -11.54 -21.78
C GLY A 97 -8.86 -11.69 -20.44
N LEU A 98 -8.31 -12.51 -19.51
CA LEU A 98 -8.89 -12.73 -18.18
C LEU A 98 -8.87 -11.45 -17.35
N GLN A 99 -7.86 -10.62 -17.54
CA GLN A 99 -7.76 -9.32 -16.85
C GLN A 99 -8.89 -8.37 -17.23
N ASP A 100 -9.27 -8.33 -18.52
CA ASP A 100 -10.39 -7.51 -18.97
C ASP A 100 -11.72 -7.99 -18.34
N CYS A 101 -11.90 -9.31 -18.13
CA CYS A 101 -13.07 -9.86 -17.42
C CYS A 101 -13.09 -9.45 -15.93
N LEU A 102 -11.93 -9.45 -15.25
CA LEU A 102 -11.84 -8.97 -13.87
C LEU A 102 -12.09 -7.46 -13.78
N LEU A 103 -11.54 -6.68 -14.70
CA LEU A 103 -11.76 -5.23 -14.75
C LEU A 103 -13.24 -4.88 -14.98
N ASP A 104 -13.97 -5.60 -15.83
CA ASP A 104 -15.42 -5.44 -15.97
C ASP A 104 -16.16 -5.67 -14.64
N ARG A 105 -15.75 -6.71 -13.90
CA ARG A 105 -16.35 -7.03 -12.60
C ARG A 105 -16.06 -5.98 -11.54
N VAL A 106 -14.80 -5.54 -11.47
CA VAL A 106 -14.33 -4.45 -10.60
C VAL A 106 -15.09 -3.15 -10.88
N GLU A 107 -15.23 -2.78 -12.15
CA GLU A 107 -15.99 -1.58 -12.55
C GLU A 107 -17.47 -1.70 -12.19
N GLN A 108 -18.10 -2.85 -12.41
CA GLN A 108 -19.49 -3.08 -12.02
C GLN A 108 -19.69 -2.90 -10.51
N TRP A 109 -18.79 -3.43 -9.69
CA TRP A 109 -18.84 -3.24 -8.24
C TRP A 109 -18.69 -1.76 -7.87
N ALA A 110 -17.71 -1.08 -8.47
CA ALA A 110 -17.44 0.33 -8.20
C ALA A 110 -18.62 1.24 -8.58
N GLN A 111 -19.30 0.95 -9.69
CA GLN A 111 -20.53 1.66 -10.08
C GLN A 111 -21.64 1.45 -9.05
N GLY A 112 -21.71 0.29 -8.41
CA GLY A 112 -22.65 -0.01 -7.31
C GLY A 112 -22.40 0.83 -6.04
N GLN A 113 -21.21 1.43 -5.88
CA GLN A 113 -20.88 2.30 -4.75
C GLN A 113 -21.40 3.74 -4.95
N ILE A 114 -21.60 4.17 -6.19
CA ILE A 114 -21.99 5.57 -6.52
C ILE A 114 -23.20 6.07 -5.73
N PRO A 115 -24.29 5.31 -5.54
CA PRO A 115 -25.44 5.76 -4.75
C PRO A 115 -25.14 5.95 -3.26
N GLN A 116 -24.09 5.31 -2.74
CA GLN A 116 -23.71 5.37 -1.33
C GLN A 116 -22.73 6.52 -1.05
N ALA A 117 -22.02 7.00 -2.07
CA ALA A 117 -21.14 8.16 -1.95
C ALA A 117 -21.94 9.45 -1.78
N ARG A 118 -21.37 10.40 -1.06
CA ARG A 118 -21.93 11.75 -0.92
C ARG A 118 -22.39 12.28 -2.31
N PRO A 119 -23.59 12.86 -2.44
CA PRO A 119 -24.18 13.19 -3.76
C PRO A 119 -23.33 14.10 -4.65
N ASP A 120 -22.58 15.02 -4.04
CA ASP A 120 -21.71 15.98 -4.72
C ASP A 120 -20.26 15.52 -4.88
N ALA A 121 -19.88 14.35 -4.31
CA ALA A 121 -18.53 13.86 -4.37
C ALA A 121 -18.18 13.31 -5.75
N ARG A 122 -16.94 13.57 -6.17
CA ARG A 122 -16.30 12.84 -7.26
C ARG A 122 -16.14 11.37 -6.86
N VAL A 123 -16.50 10.46 -7.76
CA VAL A 123 -16.27 9.01 -7.56
C VAL A 123 -15.30 8.52 -8.62
N ALA A 124 -14.22 7.91 -8.18
CA ALA A 124 -13.17 7.40 -9.05
C ALA A 124 -12.71 6.01 -8.63
N LEU A 125 -12.43 5.17 -9.63
CA LEU A 125 -11.84 3.85 -9.48
C LEU A 125 -10.37 3.91 -9.89
N SER A 126 -9.48 3.53 -8.98
CA SER A 126 -8.04 3.44 -9.21
C SER A 126 -7.59 1.98 -9.24
N CYS A 127 -6.68 1.67 -10.14
CA CYS A 127 -5.96 0.41 -10.21
C CYS A 127 -4.47 0.72 -10.33
N PHE A 128 -3.61 -0.11 -9.74
CA PHE A 128 -2.18 0.01 -9.95
C PHE A 128 -1.65 -1.25 -10.64
N VAL A 129 -0.59 -1.08 -11.41
CA VAL A 129 0.03 -2.12 -12.19
C VAL A 129 1.54 -1.93 -12.20
N ALA A 130 2.29 -3.01 -12.22
CA ALA A 130 3.75 -2.94 -12.37
C ALA A 130 4.13 -2.21 -13.67
N GLN A 131 5.19 -1.39 -13.63
CA GLN A 131 5.66 -0.68 -14.82
C GLN A 131 6.03 -1.62 -15.97
N ASN A 132 6.45 -2.84 -15.64
CA ASN A 132 6.86 -3.85 -16.62
C ASN A 132 5.69 -4.75 -17.11
N ASP A 133 4.49 -4.60 -16.55
CA ASP A 133 3.30 -5.30 -17.01
C ASP A 133 2.60 -4.53 -18.13
N GLU A 134 3.13 -4.69 -19.35
CA GLU A 134 2.57 -4.01 -20.53
C GLU A 134 1.14 -4.46 -20.84
N GLN A 135 0.80 -5.72 -20.59
CA GLN A 135 -0.55 -6.24 -20.87
C GLN A 135 -1.58 -5.69 -19.91
N GLY A 136 -1.25 -5.61 -18.61
CA GLY A 136 -2.05 -4.97 -17.59
C GLY A 136 -2.32 -3.49 -17.91
N GLN A 137 -1.28 -2.76 -18.30
CA GLN A 137 -1.42 -1.36 -18.72
C GLN A 137 -2.34 -1.21 -19.93
N GLN A 138 -2.19 -2.05 -20.95
CA GLN A 138 -3.07 -2.02 -22.12
C GLN A 138 -4.51 -2.35 -21.78
N SER A 139 -4.77 -3.30 -20.88
CA SER A 139 -6.12 -3.63 -20.41
C SER A 139 -6.77 -2.44 -19.70
N LEU A 140 -6.04 -1.79 -18.80
CA LEU A 140 -6.52 -0.58 -18.12
C LEU A 140 -6.82 0.55 -19.11
N GLN A 141 -5.92 0.80 -20.07
CA GLN A 141 -6.12 1.83 -21.10
C GLN A 141 -7.33 1.54 -21.99
N ARG A 142 -7.52 0.27 -22.43
CA ARG A 142 -8.75 -0.15 -23.17
C ARG A 142 -10.01 0.06 -22.32
N GLY A 143 -9.93 -0.20 -21.01
CA GLY A 143 -10.99 0.05 -20.04
C GLY A 143 -11.29 1.55 -19.80
N GLY A 144 -10.53 2.45 -20.41
CA GLY A 144 -10.71 3.92 -20.28
C GLY A 144 -10.05 4.51 -19.06
N PHE A 145 -9.17 3.79 -18.38
CA PHE A 145 -8.35 4.32 -17.30
C PHE A 145 -7.20 5.17 -17.86
N LYS A 146 -6.77 6.15 -17.08
CA LYS A 146 -5.65 7.04 -17.41
C LYS A 146 -4.59 6.97 -16.34
N GLU A 147 -3.32 6.98 -16.72
CA GLU A 147 -2.22 7.15 -15.77
C GLU A 147 -2.38 8.49 -15.03
N ILE A 148 -2.33 8.44 -13.71
CA ILE A 148 -2.44 9.64 -12.87
C ILE A 148 -1.20 9.85 -12.00
N ARG A 149 -0.54 8.76 -11.58
CA ARG A 149 0.58 8.81 -10.64
C ARG A 149 1.44 7.56 -10.71
N ARG A 150 2.65 7.67 -10.15
CA ARG A 150 3.53 6.51 -9.93
C ARG A 150 3.89 6.40 -8.47
N SER A 151 4.04 5.17 -7.99
CA SER A 151 4.59 4.85 -6.67
C SER A 151 5.85 4.00 -6.83
N TRP A 152 6.77 4.17 -5.89
CA TRP A 152 8.02 3.44 -5.86
C TRP A 152 8.10 2.61 -4.58
N ASN A 153 8.57 1.37 -4.70
CA ASN A 153 9.23 0.71 -3.59
C ASN A 153 10.72 1.06 -3.70
N MET A 154 11.25 1.63 -2.62
CA MET A 154 12.67 1.96 -2.51
C MET A 154 13.33 1.04 -1.50
N GLU A 155 14.56 0.62 -1.78
CA GLU A 155 15.31 -0.32 -0.95
C GLU A 155 16.73 0.18 -0.69
N ILE A 156 17.32 -0.29 0.41
CA ILE A 156 18.73 -0.17 0.73
C ILE A 156 19.29 -1.55 1.08
N GLU A 157 20.48 -1.86 0.56
CA GLU A 157 21.28 -3.00 0.97
C GLU A 157 22.43 -2.51 1.87
N MET A 158 22.46 -2.96 3.12
CA MET A 158 23.41 -2.51 4.13
C MET A 158 24.58 -3.49 4.26
N ASN A 159 25.64 -3.30 3.47
CA ASN A 159 26.88 -4.10 3.57
C ASN A 159 27.71 -3.76 4.81
N GLU A 160 27.51 -2.59 5.38
CA GLU A 160 28.11 -2.09 6.61
C GLU A 160 27.07 -1.43 7.50
N ALA A 161 27.40 -1.21 8.76
CA ALA A 161 26.49 -0.57 9.70
C ALA A 161 26.12 0.84 9.21
N PRO A 162 24.82 1.22 9.24
CA PRO A 162 24.41 2.56 8.86
C PRO A 162 25.01 3.61 9.79
N ALA A 163 25.09 4.84 9.31
CA ALA A 163 25.59 5.95 10.13
C ALA A 163 24.69 6.18 11.36
N GLU A 164 25.31 6.59 12.46
CA GLU A 164 24.58 6.92 13.68
C GLU A 164 23.57 8.05 13.43
N PRO A 165 22.35 7.97 14.03
CA PRO A 165 21.35 8.99 13.88
C PRO A 165 21.76 10.30 14.57
N GLY A 166 21.85 11.39 13.80
CA GLY A 166 22.05 12.75 14.34
C GLY A 166 20.71 13.34 14.77
N TRP A 167 20.36 13.18 16.04
CA TRP A 167 19.09 13.69 16.57
C TRP A 167 19.11 15.21 16.69
N PRO A 168 18.02 15.93 16.32
CA PRO A 168 17.86 17.34 16.65
C PRO A 168 17.90 17.57 18.16
N ALA A 169 18.37 18.75 18.59
CA ALA A 169 18.46 19.09 20.00
C ALA A 169 17.08 18.98 20.69
N GLY A 170 17.05 18.39 21.88
CA GLY A 170 15.83 18.19 22.68
C GLY A 170 14.98 16.99 22.27
N ILE A 171 15.35 16.27 21.21
CA ILE A 171 14.64 15.06 20.81
C ILE A 171 15.12 13.84 21.61
N THR A 172 14.15 13.11 22.16
CA THR A 172 14.34 11.78 22.77
C THR A 172 13.54 10.74 21.98
N VAL A 173 14.03 9.51 21.92
CA VAL A 173 13.36 8.43 21.21
C VAL A 173 13.12 7.25 22.12
N ARG A 174 11.95 6.66 22.01
CA ARG A 174 11.60 5.40 22.67
C ARG A 174 10.80 4.50 21.74
N THR A 175 10.70 3.24 22.09
CA THR A 175 9.81 2.30 21.41
C THR A 175 8.37 2.41 21.90
N PHE A 176 7.45 1.80 21.15
CA PHE A 176 6.04 1.67 21.49
C PHE A 176 5.81 1.10 22.90
N ARG A 177 4.74 1.56 23.53
CA ARG A 177 4.21 1.00 24.78
C ARG A 177 2.69 0.85 24.66
N PRO A 178 2.09 -0.17 25.29
CA PRO A 178 0.63 -0.29 25.34
C PRO A 178 -0.02 1.02 25.81
N GLY A 179 -0.99 1.50 25.05
CA GLY A 179 -1.64 2.81 25.27
C GLY A 179 -1.15 3.92 24.32
N ASP A 180 -0.10 3.68 23.53
CA ASP A 180 0.39 4.64 22.51
C ASP A 180 -0.43 4.63 21.21
N GLU A 181 -1.29 3.64 21.00
CA GLU A 181 -1.99 3.40 19.73
C GLU A 181 -2.69 4.66 19.23
N ARG A 182 -3.40 5.35 20.10
CA ARG A 182 -4.17 6.54 19.73
C ARG A 182 -3.29 7.71 19.34
N VAL A 183 -2.25 8.00 20.10
CA VAL A 183 -1.33 9.10 19.78
C VAL A 183 -0.53 8.83 18.51
N ILE A 184 -0.21 7.57 18.23
CA ILE A 184 0.47 7.18 16.98
C ILE A 184 -0.46 7.37 15.79
N PHE A 185 -1.69 6.88 15.86
CA PHE A 185 -2.70 7.08 14.83
C PHE A 185 -2.93 8.57 14.52
N ASP A 186 -3.14 9.39 15.55
CA ASP A 186 -3.37 10.83 15.40
C ASP A 186 -2.14 11.53 14.78
N THR A 187 -0.93 11.07 15.12
CA THR A 187 0.33 11.58 14.55
C THR A 187 0.48 11.20 13.08
N ASP A 188 0.16 9.97 12.73
CA ASP A 188 0.17 9.47 11.36
C ASP A 188 -0.82 10.25 10.49
N ASP A 189 -2.10 10.30 10.90
CA ASP A 189 -3.15 11.02 10.16
C ASP A 189 -2.82 12.51 9.98
N GLU A 190 -2.31 13.19 11.02
CA GLU A 190 -1.89 14.58 10.91
C GLU A 190 -0.70 14.78 9.99
N ALA A 191 0.32 13.93 10.08
CA ALA A 191 1.52 14.06 9.26
C ALA A 191 1.25 13.80 7.77
N PHE A 192 0.33 12.88 7.46
CA PHE A 192 -0.06 12.53 6.10
C PHE A 192 -1.16 13.42 5.51
N ARG A 193 -1.72 14.36 6.27
CA ARG A 193 -2.76 15.29 5.78
C ARG A 193 -2.36 16.06 4.53
N ASP A 194 -1.06 16.31 4.34
CA ASP A 194 -0.51 17.01 3.17
C ASP A 194 -0.21 16.08 1.99
N HIS A 195 -0.37 14.76 2.16
CA HIS A 195 -0.09 13.80 1.10
C HIS A 195 -1.23 13.76 0.09
N TRP A 196 -0.87 13.60 -1.18
CA TRP A 196 -1.85 13.42 -2.23
C TRP A 196 -2.73 12.20 -1.94
N GLY A 197 -4.01 12.39 -2.12
CA GLY A 197 -4.98 11.32 -1.88
C GLY A 197 -5.29 11.04 -0.42
N HIS A 198 -4.75 11.80 0.53
CA HIS A 198 -5.10 11.63 1.93
C HIS A 198 -6.59 11.90 2.17
N MET A 199 -7.19 11.03 2.97
CA MET A 199 -8.50 11.18 3.60
C MET A 199 -8.36 10.76 5.07
N PRO A 200 -9.11 11.38 6.01
CA PRO A 200 -9.03 11.03 7.42
C PRO A 200 -9.17 9.53 7.65
N GLY A 201 -8.30 8.97 8.47
CA GLY A 201 -8.27 7.56 8.77
C GLY A 201 -9.39 7.11 9.72
N ASN A 202 -9.66 5.80 9.74
CA ASN A 202 -10.48 5.16 10.76
C ASN A 202 -9.56 4.41 11.73
N PHE A 203 -9.66 4.72 13.03
CA PHE A 203 -8.78 4.18 14.05
C PHE A 203 -8.85 2.66 14.18
N GLU A 204 -10.06 2.06 14.13
CA GLU A 204 -10.22 0.61 14.26
C GLU A 204 -9.62 -0.14 13.05
N VAL A 205 -9.80 0.43 11.84
CA VAL A 205 -9.18 -0.12 10.63
C VAL A 205 -7.66 0.01 10.71
N TRP A 206 -7.13 1.17 11.09
CA TRP A 206 -5.70 1.38 11.28
C TRP A 206 -5.11 0.39 12.31
N LYS A 207 -5.80 0.22 13.44
CA LYS A 207 -5.37 -0.68 14.52
C LYS A 207 -5.30 -2.14 14.03
N HIS A 208 -6.31 -2.59 13.27
CA HIS A 208 -6.33 -3.92 12.66
C HIS A 208 -5.10 -4.15 11.76
N TRP A 209 -4.79 -3.18 10.90
CA TRP A 209 -3.69 -3.26 9.95
C TRP A 209 -2.29 -3.09 10.57
N THR A 210 -2.21 -2.67 11.81
CA THR A 210 -0.95 -2.32 12.45
C THR A 210 -0.70 -3.11 13.73
N VAL A 211 -1.39 -2.78 14.81
CA VAL A 211 -1.13 -3.33 16.15
C VAL A 211 -1.68 -4.75 16.32
N GLU A 212 -2.77 -5.07 15.62
CA GLU A 212 -3.45 -6.37 15.75
C GLU A 212 -2.96 -7.42 14.74
N ARG A 213 -2.08 -7.06 13.82
CA ARG A 213 -1.49 -8.02 12.89
C ARG A 213 -0.52 -8.97 13.60
N GLU A 214 -0.39 -10.19 13.07
CA GLU A 214 0.39 -11.27 13.69
C GLU A 214 1.88 -10.94 13.83
N ASN A 215 2.46 -10.26 12.83
CA ASN A 215 3.87 -9.87 12.80
C ASN A 215 4.16 -8.51 13.47
N PHE A 216 3.25 -7.98 14.30
CA PHE A 216 3.48 -6.75 15.05
C PHE A 216 4.62 -6.91 16.06
N ASP A 217 5.65 -6.09 15.93
CA ASP A 217 6.76 -5.99 16.88
C ASP A 217 6.84 -4.57 17.47
N PRO A 218 6.42 -4.38 18.74
CA PRO A 218 6.45 -3.07 19.38
C PRO A 218 7.85 -2.48 19.52
N THR A 219 8.90 -3.30 19.45
CA THR A 219 10.29 -2.86 19.57
C THR A 219 10.86 -2.32 18.25
N LEU A 220 10.12 -2.45 17.15
CA LEU A 220 10.41 -1.86 15.83
C LEU A 220 9.63 -0.55 15.58
N TRP A 221 8.85 -0.09 16.54
CA TRP A 221 8.12 1.16 16.45
C TRP A 221 8.81 2.25 17.26
N PHE A 222 9.30 3.29 16.60
CA PHE A 222 10.10 4.35 17.21
C PHE A 222 9.32 5.65 17.25
N LEU A 223 9.16 6.19 18.45
CA LEU A 223 8.44 7.44 18.72
C LEU A 223 9.44 8.50 19.19
N ALA A 224 9.54 9.58 18.44
CA ALA A 224 10.40 10.72 18.76
C ALA A 224 9.60 11.82 19.48
N TYR A 225 10.12 12.30 20.59
CA TYR A 225 9.49 13.31 21.43
C TYR A 225 10.41 14.51 21.64
N GLU A 226 9.83 15.70 21.70
CA GLU A 226 10.43 16.89 22.30
C GLU A 226 9.68 17.22 23.59
N GLY A 227 10.29 16.97 24.76
CA GLY A 227 9.58 16.95 26.04
C GLY A 227 8.45 15.92 26.02
N ASP A 228 7.21 16.37 26.28
CA ASP A 228 6.02 15.50 26.27
C ASP A 228 5.28 15.49 24.92
N ARG A 229 5.78 16.22 23.91
CA ARG A 229 5.14 16.33 22.60
C ARG A 229 5.75 15.34 21.60
N ILE A 230 4.91 14.51 20.98
CA ILE A 230 5.37 13.67 19.87
C ILE A 230 5.75 14.56 18.69
N ALA A 231 6.92 14.29 18.12
CA ALA A 231 7.49 15.05 17.00
C ALA A 231 7.47 14.27 15.69
N GLY A 232 7.55 12.94 15.79
CA GLY A 232 7.51 12.03 14.66
C GLY A 232 7.58 10.58 15.07
N ILE A 233 7.32 9.72 14.12
CA ILE A 233 7.29 8.27 14.29
C ILE A 233 7.98 7.57 13.13
N SER A 234 8.53 6.38 13.39
CA SER A 234 8.91 5.39 12.38
C SER A 234 8.37 4.03 12.81
N LEU A 235 7.41 3.53 12.06
CA LEU A 235 6.74 2.25 12.33
C LEU A 235 7.29 1.23 11.34
N CYS A 236 7.96 0.21 11.85
CA CYS A 236 8.61 -0.79 11.04
C CYS A 236 8.04 -2.18 11.30
N VAL A 237 8.19 -3.06 10.32
CA VAL A 237 7.73 -4.44 10.34
C VAL A 237 8.69 -5.32 9.55
N TYR A 238 8.61 -6.61 9.74
CA TYR A 238 9.21 -7.60 8.84
C TYR A 238 8.18 -8.05 7.79
N ARG A 239 8.65 -8.15 6.54
CA ARG A 239 8.01 -8.86 5.44
C ARG A 239 8.95 -10.01 5.08
N ASP A 240 8.71 -11.18 5.63
CA ASP A 240 9.67 -12.28 5.65
C ASP A 240 11.06 -11.83 6.15
N ASP A 241 12.10 -11.92 5.31
CA ASP A 241 13.47 -11.49 5.65
C ASP A 241 13.75 -10.00 5.34
N LEU A 242 12.79 -9.30 4.73
CA LEU A 242 12.90 -7.89 4.37
C LEU A 242 12.45 -7.01 5.54
N GLY A 243 13.30 -6.09 6.00
CA GLY A 243 12.88 -5.02 6.89
C GLY A 243 12.03 -4.00 6.11
N TRP A 244 10.92 -3.55 6.68
CA TRP A 244 10.05 -2.59 6.01
C TRP A 244 9.72 -1.40 6.90
N VAL A 245 9.97 -0.18 6.41
CA VAL A 245 9.51 1.05 7.06
C VAL A 245 8.11 1.37 6.52
N ASP A 246 7.11 0.93 7.25
CA ASP A 246 5.70 1.03 6.87
C ASP A 246 5.20 2.48 6.93
N THR A 247 5.59 3.18 8.01
CA THR A 247 5.28 4.60 8.22
C THR A 247 6.51 5.36 8.67
N LEU A 248 6.85 6.44 7.98
CA LEU A 248 7.77 7.47 8.45
C LEU A 248 7.03 8.81 8.47
N ALA A 249 6.75 9.34 9.64
CA ALA A 249 5.99 10.57 9.78
C ALA A 249 6.72 11.57 10.68
N VAL A 250 6.75 12.83 10.25
CA VAL A 250 7.28 13.95 11.02
C VAL A 250 6.26 15.08 10.98
N LEU A 251 5.82 15.53 12.15
CA LEU A 251 4.87 16.63 12.29
C LEU A 251 5.47 17.96 11.81
N ARG A 252 4.65 18.86 11.27
CA ARG A 252 5.06 20.12 10.61
C ARG A 252 6.09 20.94 11.42
N PRO A 253 5.95 21.14 12.77
CA PRO A 253 6.92 21.94 13.54
C PRO A 253 8.35 21.39 13.53
N TRP A 254 8.52 20.08 13.32
CA TRP A 254 9.83 19.40 13.38
C TRP A 254 10.35 19.00 11.99
N ARG A 255 9.64 19.34 10.92
CA ARG A 255 10.11 19.13 9.54
C ARG A 255 11.34 20.01 9.25
N ARG A 256 12.21 19.53 8.34
CA ARG A 256 13.44 20.19 7.91
C ARG A 256 14.52 20.38 8.98
N LEU A 257 14.33 19.80 10.17
CA LEU A 257 15.32 19.80 11.26
C LEU A 257 16.22 18.55 11.27
N GLY A 258 16.07 17.66 10.29
CA GLY A 258 16.82 16.39 10.22
C GLY A 258 16.17 15.21 10.94
N LEU A 259 15.01 15.39 11.58
CA LEU A 259 14.35 14.33 12.35
C LEU A 259 13.97 13.11 11.50
N GLY A 260 13.43 13.30 10.30
CA GLY A 260 13.10 12.18 9.41
C GLY A 260 14.33 11.35 9.02
N ARG A 261 15.48 12.01 8.78
CA ARG A 261 16.73 11.29 8.52
C ARG A 261 17.21 10.52 9.74
N ALA A 262 17.11 11.11 10.93
CA ALA A 262 17.52 10.46 12.17
C ALA A 262 16.66 9.22 12.46
N LEU A 263 15.33 9.31 12.29
CA LEU A 263 14.41 8.17 12.42
C LEU A 263 14.75 7.05 11.42
N MET A 264 15.01 7.37 10.15
CA MET A 264 15.39 6.37 9.14
C MET A 264 16.69 5.65 9.53
N LEU A 265 17.74 6.41 9.87
CA LEU A 265 19.02 5.81 10.28
C LEU A 265 18.90 4.96 11.54
N HIS A 266 18.03 5.36 12.48
CA HIS A 266 17.72 4.59 13.68
C HIS A 266 17.04 3.26 13.33
N SER A 267 16.04 3.29 12.44
CA SER A 267 15.35 2.10 11.93
C SER A 267 16.32 1.15 11.22
N PHE A 268 17.17 1.68 10.34
CA PHE A 268 18.21 0.91 9.65
C PHE A 268 19.20 0.28 10.64
N GLY A 269 19.63 1.05 11.66
CA GLY A 269 20.53 0.56 12.72
C GLY A 269 19.92 -0.60 13.49
N GLU A 270 18.63 -0.53 13.81
CA GLU A 270 17.95 -1.62 14.51
C GLU A 270 17.80 -2.87 13.64
N PHE A 271 17.41 -2.73 12.36
CA PHE A 271 17.38 -3.86 11.43
C PHE A 271 18.78 -4.48 11.24
N TYR A 272 19.81 -3.65 11.04
CA TYR A 272 21.19 -4.12 10.91
C TYR A 272 21.67 -4.89 12.13
N ARG A 273 21.37 -4.39 13.34
CA ARG A 273 21.71 -5.03 14.63
C ARG A 273 21.04 -6.41 14.77
N ARG A 274 19.82 -6.56 14.21
CA ARG A 274 19.08 -7.84 14.18
C ARG A 274 19.55 -8.79 13.08
N GLY A 275 20.47 -8.38 12.23
CA GLY A 275 21.01 -9.20 11.15
C GLY A 275 20.37 -8.98 9.78
N THR A 276 19.33 -8.14 9.68
CA THR A 276 18.67 -7.80 8.41
C THR A 276 19.54 -6.82 7.63
N ARG A 277 19.73 -7.10 6.35
CA ARG A 277 20.63 -6.30 5.48
C ARG A 277 19.88 -5.52 4.41
N THR A 278 18.65 -5.89 4.12
CA THR A 278 17.82 -5.20 3.15
C THR A 278 16.63 -4.58 3.85
N VAL A 279 16.39 -3.28 3.59
CA VAL A 279 15.26 -2.54 4.15
C VAL A 279 14.56 -1.77 3.03
N GLY A 280 13.24 -1.89 2.95
CA GLY A 280 12.41 -1.23 1.96
C GLY A 280 11.37 -0.28 2.56
N LEU A 281 10.75 0.51 1.69
CA LEU A 281 9.57 1.34 1.95
C LEU A 281 8.83 1.65 0.65
N GLY A 282 7.53 2.00 0.77
CA GLY A 282 6.73 2.54 -0.33
C GLY A 282 6.68 4.07 -0.30
N VAL A 283 6.71 4.71 -1.48
CA VAL A 283 6.58 6.17 -1.59
C VAL A 283 5.91 6.60 -2.89
N ASP A 284 5.11 7.66 -2.82
CA ASP A 284 4.64 8.37 -4.01
C ASP A 284 5.83 9.05 -4.72
N ALA A 285 6.08 8.68 -5.98
CA ALA A 285 7.17 9.22 -6.80
C ALA A 285 7.09 10.75 -6.97
N GLN A 286 5.87 11.31 -6.90
CA GLN A 286 5.59 12.74 -7.01
C GLN A 286 5.34 13.37 -5.63
N ASN A 287 5.92 12.79 -4.57
CA ASN A 287 5.74 13.26 -3.20
C ASN A 287 6.11 14.73 -3.06
N LEU A 288 5.16 15.52 -2.55
CA LEU A 288 5.29 16.98 -2.43
C LEU A 288 6.16 17.42 -1.25
N THR A 289 6.40 16.54 -0.28
CA THR A 289 7.17 16.86 0.96
C THR A 289 8.67 16.68 0.79
N GLY A 290 9.13 16.09 -0.33
CA GLY A 290 10.54 15.83 -0.61
C GLY A 290 11.06 14.56 0.05
N ALA A 291 10.18 13.61 0.41
CA ALA A 291 10.54 12.35 1.03
C ALA A 291 11.48 11.50 0.15
N THR A 292 11.27 11.47 -1.17
CA THR A 292 12.15 10.74 -2.10
C THR A 292 13.61 11.19 -1.99
N ARG A 293 13.87 12.51 -1.89
CA ARG A 293 15.22 13.04 -1.68
C ARG A 293 15.84 12.65 -0.34
N LEU A 294 14.99 12.50 0.70
CA LEU A 294 15.45 12.00 2.00
C LEU A 294 15.92 10.56 1.86
N TYR A 295 15.14 9.71 1.21
CA TYR A 295 15.44 8.28 1.04
C TYR A 295 16.70 8.06 0.18
N GLU A 296 16.84 8.79 -0.92
CA GLU A 296 18.09 8.78 -1.72
C GLU A 296 19.32 9.20 -0.90
N ARG A 297 19.21 10.21 -0.04
CA ARG A 297 20.32 10.68 0.83
C ARG A 297 20.72 9.70 1.93
N VAL A 298 19.85 8.79 2.32
CA VAL A 298 20.19 7.72 3.25
C VAL A 298 20.61 6.44 2.55
N GLY A 299 20.76 6.48 1.21
CA GLY A 299 21.32 5.39 0.42
C GLY A 299 20.29 4.46 -0.24
N MET A 300 18.99 4.79 -0.17
CA MET A 300 17.96 3.98 -0.84
C MET A 300 17.94 4.26 -2.34
N HIS A 301 17.56 3.26 -3.11
CA HIS A 301 17.33 3.34 -4.55
C HIS A 301 15.95 2.79 -4.90
N VAL A 302 15.45 3.13 -6.09
CA VAL A 302 14.17 2.62 -6.57
C VAL A 302 14.35 1.16 -7.00
N ALA A 303 13.67 0.25 -6.32
CA ALA A 303 13.68 -1.18 -6.64
C ALA A 303 12.50 -1.56 -7.54
N ARG A 304 11.30 -0.99 -7.29
CA ARG A 304 10.09 -1.29 -8.07
C ARG A 304 9.33 -0.01 -8.38
N VAL A 305 8.65 -0.02 -9.52
CA VAL A 305 7.80 1.10 -9.97
C VAL A 305 6.41 0.55 -10.27
N TYR A 306 5.40 1.16 -9.66
CA TYR A 306 4.00 0.92 -9.97
C TYR A 306 3.38 2.16 -10.62
N ILE A 307 2.52 1.93 -11.60
CA ILE A 307 1.76 2.99 -12.27
C ILE A 307 0.33 2.95 -11.73
N ASN A 308 -0.14 4.09 -11.23
CA ASN A 308 -1.50 4.24 -10.77
C ASN A 308 -2.37 4.77 -11.92
N TYR A 309 -3.36 4.00 -12.29
CA TYR A 309 -4.38 4.33 -13.27
C TYR A 309 -5.68 4.68 -12.56
N GLU A 310 -6.42 5.62 -13.13
CA GLU A 310 -7.72 6.02 -12.58
C GLU A 310 -8.75 6.20 -13.68
N LYS A 311 -10.01 5.82 -13.36
CA LYS A 311 -11.20 6.07 -14.18
C LYS A 311 -12.23 6.81 -13.35
N GLU A 312 -12.62 8.01 -13.81
CA GLU A 312 -13.71 8.76 -13.19
C GLU A 312 -15.05 8.08 -13.50
N LEU A 313 -15.81 7.74 -12.47
CA LEU A 313 -17.13 7.11 -12.58
C LEU A 313 -18.26 8.15 -12.42
N ARG A 314 -18.03 9.20 -11.63
CA ARG A 314 -18.93 10.34 -11.43
C ARG A 314 -18.09 11.59 -11.16
N ALA A 315 -18.35 12.64 -11.94
CA ALA A 315 -17.76 13.95 -11.68
C ALA A 315 -18.33 14.57 -10.38
N GLY A 316 -17.52 15.38 -9.69
CA GLY A 316 -17.92 16.03 -8.44
C GLY A 316 -16.78 16.66 -7.67
N ILE A 317 -17.00 16.92 -6.39
CA ILE A 317 -15.99 17.49 -5.48
C ILE A 317 -15.02 16.40 -5.07
N GLU A 318 -13.73 16.63 -5.28
CA GLU A 318 -12.68 15.74 -4.79
C GLU A 318 -12.58 15.83 -3.26
N LEU A 319 -12.70 14.68 -2.58
CA LEU A 319 -12.70 14.59 -1.12
C LEU A 319 -11.31 14.43 -0.53
N SER A 320 -10.38 13.96 -1.34
CA SER A 320 -9.00 13.71 -0.89
C SER A 320 -8.08 14.92 -1.15
N THR A 321 -7.00 14.99 -0.38
CA THR A 321 -6.00 16.06 -0.55
C THR A 321 -5.32 15.94 -1.92
N GLN A 322 -5.30 17.03 -2.70
CA GLN A 322 -4.68 17.08 -4.03
C GLN A 322 -3.40 17.94 -4.06
N ALA A 323 -3.25 18.84 -3.09
CA ALA A 323 -2.11 19.74 -2.98
C ALA A 323 -1.79 20.03 -1.52
N ILE A 324 -0.57 20.47 -1.23
CA ILE A 324 -0.20 20.93 0.12
C ILE A 324 -1.08 22.13 0.47
N MET A 325 -1.82 22.03 1.56
CA MET A 325 -2.51 23.20 2.12
C MET A 325 -1.48 24.16 2.73
N ALA A 326 -1.53 25.40 2.28
CA ALA A 326 -0.60 26.48 2.66
C ALA A 326 -0.73 26.84 4.16
#